data_e6da20f8dff4d673748e79c8bed8c0c0
#
_entry.id   e6da20f8dff4d673748e79c8bed8c0c0
#
_cell.length_a   1.000
_cell.length_b   1.000
_cell.length_c   1.000
_cell.angle_alpha   90.00
_cell.angle_beta   90.00
_cell.angle_gamma   90.00
#
_symmetry.space_group_name_H-M   'P 1'
#
loop_
_entity.id
_entity.type
_entity.pdbx_description
1 polymer ?
#
loop_
_entity_poly.entity_id
_entity_poly.type
_entity_poly.pdbx_seq_one_letter_code
_entity_poly.pdbx_strand_id
1 'polypeptide(L)'
;MVNGQTVLSVVAGMGAFKDAAIRLLERHGISNAQPTAWYPQQAWLDAFREIAQKIGAKTLQQIGRSIPRNAKFPPGIDSVEKALTSLDAAYHMNHRGGEIGHLAFTKTGPSKGTMVCQNPYPCEFDAGLIEAVANQFKPAGSMVRVDHDPSKPCRSRQGESCTYIVSW
;
A
#
# COMPACT_ATOMS: atom_id res chain seq x y z
N MET A 1 -3.72 12.18 8.25
CA MET A 1 -3.77 11.16 9.33
C MET A 1 -4.00 9.79 8.74
N VAL A 2 -3.36 8.76 9.25
CA VAL A 2 -3.57 7.34 8.91
C VAL A 2 -4.17 6.60 10.11
N ASN A 3 -5.07 5.63 9.89
CA ASN A 3 -5.68 4.89 10.99
C ASN A 3 -4.73 3.87 11.63
N GLY A 4 -4.94 3.56 12.91
CA GLY A 4 -4.07 2.66 13.66
C GLY A 4 -4.12 1.21 13.18
N GLN A 5 -5.22 0.77 12.57
CA GLN A 5 -5.32 -0.56 11.98
C GLN A 5 -4.30 -0.74 10.86
N THR A 6 -4.14 0.28 9.99
CA THR A 6 -3.11 0.32 8.94
C THR A 6 -1.70 0.33 9.56
N VAL A 7 -1.48 1.12 10.61
CA VAL A 7 -0.19 1.15 11.34
C VAL A 7 0.19 -0.24 11.87
N LEU A 8 -0.75 -0.94 12.52
CA LEU A 8 -0.53 -2.29 13.04
C LEU A 8 -0.25 -3.32 11.93
N SER A 9 -0.82 -3.13 10.74
CA SER A 9 -0.56 -4.01 9.60
C SER A 9 0.90 -3.94 9.14
N VAL A 10 1.55 -2.78 9.26
CA VAL A 10 2.99 -2.67 8.97
C VAL A 10 3.80 -3.49 9.96
N VAL A 11 3.51 -3.36 11.24
CA VAL A 11 4.19 -4.13 12.29
C VAL A 11 4.04 -5.64 12.02
N ALA A 12 2.82 -6.07 11.63
CA ALA A 12 2.56 -7.46 11.25
C ALA A 12 3.32 -7.88 9.97
N GLY A 13 3.43 -7.00 8.97
CA GLY A 13 4.13 -7.26 7.71
C GLY A 13 5.65 -7.36 7.85
N MET A 14 6.23 -6.89 8.95
CA MET A 14 7.67 -6.93 9.21
C MET A 14 8.20 -8.29 9.68
N GLY A 15 7.32 -9.23 10.04
CA GLY A 15 7.71 -10.59 10.45
C GLY A 15 8.79 -10.58 11.54
N ALA A 16 9.95 -11.19 11.25
CA ALA A 16 11.09 -11.26 12.16
C ALA A 16 11.67 -9.87 12.57
N PHE A 17 11.36 -8.81 11.81
CA PHE A 17 11.80 -7.44 12.12
C PHE A 17 10.76 -6.63 12.89
N LYS A 18 9.74 -7.29 13.46
CA LYS A 18 8.64 -6.64 14.19
C LYS A 18 9.12 -5.67 15.26
N ASP A 19 10.06 -6.08 16.10
CA ASP A 19 10.58 -5.24 17.18
C ASP A 19 11.38 -4.04 16.65
N ALA A 20 12.08 -4.22 15.53
CA ALA A 20 12.76 -3.12 14.85
C ALA A 20 11.73 -2.11 14.28
N ALA A 21 10.61 -2.59 13.72
CA ALA A 21 9.54 -1.74 13.23
C ALA A 21 8.88 -0.93 14.35
N ILE A 22 8.60 -1.57 15.49
CA ILE A 22 8.03 -0.88 16.66
C ILE A 22 8.96 0.26 17.11
N ARG A 23 10.26 -0.01 17.30
CA ARG A 23 11.23 1.02 17.67
C ARG A 23 11.36 2.14 16.64
N LEU A 24 11.21 1.82 15.34
CA LEU A 24 11.21 2.83 14.28
C LEU A 24 9.98 3.73 14.38
N LEU A 25 8.80 3.15 14.56
CA LEU A 25 7.55 3.90 14.74
C LEU A 25 7.60 4.80 15.99
N GLU A 26 8.11 4.30 17.10
CA GLU A 26 8.28 5.06 18.36
C GLU A 26 9.19 6.29 18.18
N ARG A 27 10.31 6.14 17.46
CA ARG A 27 11.19 7.27 17.14
C ARG A 27 10.51 8.37 16.32
N HIS A 28 9.53 8.00 15.51
CA HIS A 28 8.72 8.94 14.72
C HIS A 28 7.41 9.33 15.42
N GLY A 29 7.29 9.10 16.75
CA GLY A 29 6.15 9.55 17.55
C GLY A 29 4.91 8.66 17.46
N ILE A 30 5.04 7.44 16.95
CA ILE A 30 3.96 6.45 16.92
C ILE A 30 4.27 5.36 17.96
N SER A 31 3.93 5.63 19.21
CA SER A 31 4.13 4.68 20.32
C SER A 31 2.84 3.95 20.64
N ASN A 32 2.96 2.68 21.00
CA ASN A 32 1.84 1.83 21.44
C ASN A 32 0.59 1.96 20.56
N ALA A 33 0.76 1.72 19.25
CA ALA A 33 -0.28 1.92 18.26
C ALA A 33 -1.58 1.18 18.59
N GLN A 34 -2.70 1.88 18.56
CA GLN A 34 -4.04 1.35 18.85
C GLN A 34 -4.88 1.31 17.57
N PRO A 35 -5.69 0.24 17.33
CA PRO A 35 -6.45 0.09 16.07
C PRO A 35 -7.41 1.23 15.77
N THR A 36 -7.98 1.85 16.79
CA THR A 36 -9.00 2.91 16.67
C THR A 36 -8.41 4.33 16.67
N ALA A 37 -7.11 4.47 16.94
CA ALA A 37 -6.43 5.77 16.95
C ALA A 37 -6.06 6.23 15.54
N TRP A 38 -5.70 7.52 15.43
CA TRP A 38 -5.26 8.14 14.19
C TRP A 38 -3.90 8.79 14.41
N TYR A 39 -2.98 8.53 13.48
CA TYR A 39 -1.59 8.95 13.59
C TYR A 39 -1.23 9.93 12.47
N PRO A 40 -0.27 10.84 12.69
CA PRO A 40 0.22 11.74 11.65
C PRO A 40 0.79 10.93 10.47
N GLN A 41 0.32 11.21 9.26
CA GLN A 41 0.81 10.51 8.07
C GLN A 41 2.30 10.78 7.82
N GLN A 42 2.79 11.98 8.14
CA GLN A 42 4.21 12.30 7.96
C GLN A 42 5.12 11.42 8.84
N ALA A 43 4.75 11.22 10.11
CA ALA A 43 5.49 10.33 11.03
C ALA A 43 5.59 8.89 10.46
N TRP A 44 4.52 8.44 9.84
CA TRP A 44 4.43 7.16 9.17
C TRP A 44 5.33 7.08 7.92
N LEU A 45 5.34 8.11 7.08
CA LEU A 45 6.19 8.18 5.89
C LEU A 45 7.69 8.27 6.26
N ASP A 46 8.02 8.95 7.33
CA ASP A 46 9.40 9.06 7.84
C ASP A 46 9.88 7.70 8.37
N ALA A 47 9.01 6.95 9.06
CA ALA A 47 9.31 5.58 9.48
C ALA A 47 9.54 4.66 8.25
N PHE A 48 8.74 4.78 7.19
CA PHE A 48 8.96 4.02 5.95
C PHE A 48 10.29 4.33 5.30
N ARG A 49 10.67 5.59 5.24
CA ARG A 49 11.98 6.01 4.69
C ARG A 49 13.13 5.38 5.47
N GLU A 50 13.03 5.37 6.79
CA GLU A 50 14.06 4.76 7.64
C GLU A 50 14.09 3.22 7.50
N ILE A 51 12.94 2.55 7.36
CA ILE A 51 12.85 1.11 7.07
C ILE A 51 13.54 0.79 5.74
N ALA A 52 13.26 1.56 4.69
CA ALA A 52 13.89 1.36 3.38
C ALA A 52 15.41 1.47 3.44
N GLN A 53 15.93 2.44 4.20
CA GLN A 53 17.37 2.69 4.35
C GLN A 53 18.07 1.63 5.18
N LYS A 54 17.48 1.18 6.29
CA LYS A 54 18.12 0.29 7.26
C LYS A 54 17.91 -1.20 6.98
N ILE A 55 16.77 -1.57 6.40
CA ILE A 55 16.36 -2.96 6.22
C ILE A 55 16.28 -3.30 4.73
N GLY A 56 15.96 -2.32 3.89
CA GLY A 56 15.88 -2.46 2.43
C GLY A 56 14.48 -2.27 1.87
N ALA A 57 14.43 -1.81 0.63
CA ALA A 57 13.20 -1.46 -0.07
C ALA A 57 12.22 -2.65 -0.26
N LYS A 58 12.74 -3.88 -0.39
CA LYS A 58 11.89 -5.09 -0.47
C LYS A 58 11.02 -5.31 0.76
N THR A 59 11.42 -4.80 1.92
CA THR A 59 10.60 -4.84 3.14
C THR A 59 9.34 -4.01 2.99
N LEU A 60 9.41 -2.88 2.27
CA LEU A 60 8.24 -2.05 1.99
C LEU A 60 7.20 -2.79 1.14
N GLN A 61 7.65 -3.62 0.19
CA GLN A 61 6.74 -4.47 -0.59
C GLN A 61 6.03 -5.49 0.30
N GLN A 62 6.74 -6.13 1.24
CA GLN A 62 6.12 -7.06 2.21
C GLN A 62 5.13 -6.36 3.12
N ILE A 63 5.44 -5.15 3.56
CA ILE A 63 4.52 -4.31 4.32
C ILE A 63 3.26 -4.03 3.49
N GLY A 64 3.40 -3.58 2.24
CA GLY A 64 2.27 -3.36 1.33
C GLY A 64 1.38 -4.60 1.20
N ARG A 65 1.98 -5.78 1.05
CA ARG A 65 1.26 -7.07 0.98
C ARG A 65 0.47 -7.40 2.25
N SER A 66 0.82 -6.87 3.40
CA SER A 66 0.13 -7.12 4.67
C SER A 66 -1.11 -6.25 4.88
N ILE A 67 -1.18 -5.09 4.21
CA ILE A 67 -2.23 -4.09 4.41
C ILE A 67 -3.65 -4.64 4.19
N PRO A 68 -3.96 -5.36 3.09
CA PRO A 68 -5.34 -5.77 2.80
C PRO A 68 -5.96 -6.69 3.86
N ARG A 69 -5.14 -7.32 4.70
CA ARG A 69 -5.64 -8.21 5.76
C ARG A 69 -6.37 -7.47 6.87
N ASN A 70 -6.05 -6.21 7.09
CA ASN A 70 -6.52 -5.41 8.21
C ASN A 70 -7.10 -4.04 7.81
N ALA A 71 -6.87 -3.59 6.58
CA ALA A 71 -7.43 -2.34 6.08
C ALA A 71 -8.95 -2.47 5.83
N LYS A 72 -9.64 -1.35 5.97
CA LYS A 72 -11.07 -1.30 5.63
C LYS A 72 -11.23 -1.23 4.11
N PHE A 73 -12.12 -2.04 3.60
CA PHE A 73 -12.54 -2.06 2.19
C PHE A 73 -14.04 -1.86 2.07
N PRO A 74 -14.54 -1.29 0.96
CA PRO A 74 -15.95 -1.28 0.64
C PRO A 74 -16.53 -2.70 0.56
N PRO A 75 -17.81 -2.92 0.87
CA PRO A 75 -18.46 -4.22 0.71
C PRO A 75 -18.70 -4.59 -0.76
N GLY A 76 -18.94 -5.88 -1.04
CA GLY A 76 -19.38 -6.36 -2.36
C GLY A 76 -18.25 -6.57 -3.38
N ILE A 77 -17.00 -6.71 -2.93
CA ILE A 77 -15.86 -7.00 -3.80
C ILE A 77 -15.78 -8.50 -4.07
N ASP A 78 -15.88 -8.91 -5.33
CA ASP A 78 -15.92 -10.30 -5.78
C ASP A 78 -14.94 -10.61 -6.93
N SER A 79 -14.19 -9.63 -7.41
CA SER A 79 -13.27 -9.78 -8.54
C SER A 79 -12.05 -8.88 -8.42
N VAL A 80 -10.97 -9.22 -9.13
CA VAL A 80 -9.75 -8.39 -9.19
C VAL A 80 -10.06 -6.97 -9.67
N GLU A 81 -10.88 -6.85 -10.71
CA GLU A 81 -11.27 -5.55 -11.26
C GLU A 81 -11.97 -4.68 -10.21
N LYS A 82 -13.00 -5.20 -9.53
CA LYS A 82 -13.68 -4.46 -8.46
C LYS A 82 -12.75 -4.15 -7.30
N ALA A 83 -11.89 -5.09 -6.93
CA ALA A 83 -10.93 -4.91 -5.84
C ALA A 83 -9.94 -3.78 -6.14
N LEU A 84 -9.35 -3.77 -7.33
CA LEU A 84 -8.41 -2.73 -7.74
C LEU A 84 -9.09 -1.37 -7.93
N THR A 85 -10.30 -1.34 -8.48
CA THR A 85 -11.10 -0.12 -8.60
C THR A 85 -11.48 0.46 -7.22
N SER A 86 -11.71 -0.40 -6.22
CA SER A 86 -12.08 0.04 -4.87
C SER A 86 -10.91 0.56 -4.02
N LEU A 87 -9.65 0.41 -4.50
CA LEU A 87 -8.47 0.81 -3.74
C LEU A 87 -8.47 2.29 -3.38
N ASP A 88 -8.95 3.17 -4.25
CA ASP A 88 -9.05 4.60 -3.93
C ASP A 88 -10.01 4.85 -2.77
N ALA A 89 -11.19 4.26 -2.82
CA ALA A 89 -12.16 4.36 -1.72
C ALA A 89 -11.60 3.77 -0.43
N ALA A 90 -10.96 2.60 -0.48
CA ALA A 90 -10.32 1.99 0.68
C ALA A 90 -9.19 2.89 1.23
N TYR A 91 -8.41 3.53 0.35
CA TYR A 91 -7.37 4.48 0.73
C TYR A 91 -7.95 5.64 1.54
N HIS A 92 -9.02 6.26 1.03
CA HIS A 92 -9.72 7.36 1.71
C HIS A 92 -10.43 6.92 3.01
N MET A 93 -10.90 5.68 3.11
CA MET A 93 -11.46 5.14 4.37
C MET A 93 -10.40 4.97 5.48
N ASN A 94 -9.15 4.79 5.11
CA ASN A 94 -8.02 4.55 6.03
C ASN A 94 -7.16 5.80 6.28
N HIS A 95 -7.52 6.94 5.66
CA HIS A 95 -6.85 8.23 5.83
C HIS A 95 -7.88 9.33 6.11
N ARG A 96 -7.44 10.43 6.74
CA ARG A 96 -8.28 11.61 6.96
C ARG A 96 -7.46 12.87 7.15
N GLY A 97 -8.06 14.02 6.83
CA GLY A 97 -7.51 15.35 7.01
C GLY A 97 -6.40 15.67 6.00
N GLY A 98 -6.66 16.67 5.15
CA GLY A 98 -5.79 17.14 4.09
C GLY A 98 -5.90 16.34 2.79
N GLU A 99 -5.16 16.80 1.78
CA GLU A 99 -5.01 16.13 0.50
C GLU A 99 -4.05 14.94 0.67
N ILE A 100 -4.51 13.76 0.32
CA ILE A 100 -3.75 12.52 0.48
C ILE A 100 -3.40 11.86 -0.86
N GLY A 101 -3.92 12.39 -1.97
CA GLY A 101 -3.76 11.84 -3.32
C GLY A 101 -4.77 10.73 -3.66
N HIS A 102 -4.57 10.07 -4.80
CA HIS A 102 -5.51 9.17 -5.41
C HIS A 102 -4.86 7.90 -5.96
N LEU A 103 -5.70 6.85 -6.10
CA LEU A 103 -5.36 5.58 -6.72
C LEU A 103 -6.37 5.31 -7.86
N ALA A 104 -5.92 5.34 -9.11
CA ALA A 104 -6.79 5.18 -10.26
C ALA A 104 -6.51 3.88 -11.03
N PHE A 105 -7.46 2.95 -11.03
CA PHE A 105 -7.40 1.72 -11.81
C PHE A 105 -8.12 1.88 -13.15
N THR A 106 -7.49 1.42 -14.23
CA THR A 106 -8.10 1.35 -15.56
C THR A 106 -7.87 -0.04 -16.14
N LYS A 107 -8.95 -0.75 -16.46
CA LYS A 107 -8.88 -2.02 -17.16
C LYS A 107 -8.43 -1.84 -18.60
N THR A 108 -7.44 -2.61 -19.04
CA THR A 108 -6.88 -2.52 -20.41
C THR A 108 -7.03 -3.83 -21.21
N GLY A 109 -7.56 -4.88 -20.57
CA GLY A 109 -7.81 -6.19 -21.20
C GLY A 109 -8.61 -7.10 -20.29
N PRO A 110 -8.95 -8.32 -20.73
CA PRO A 110 -9.77 -9.28 -19.95
C PRO A 110 -9.19 -9.57 -18.56
N SER A 111 -7.86 -9.74 -18.46
CA SER A 111 -7.12 -10.00 -17.21
C SER A 111 -5.93 -9.06 -17.07
N LYS A 112 -6.10 -7.79 -17.45
CA LYS A 112 -5.03 -6.79 -17.43
C LYS A 112 -5.59 -5.39 -17.19
N GLY A 113 -4.83 -4.58 -16.45
CA GLY A 113 -5.13 -3.17 -16.24
C GLY A 113 -3.90 -2.38 -15.83
N THR A 114 -4.08 -1.07 -15.65
CA THR A 114 -3.08 -0.17 -15.12
C THR A 114 -3.59 0.46 -13.83
N MET A 115 -2.71 0.60 -12.85
CA MET A 115 -2.95 1.34 -11.61
C MET A 115 -2.03 2.55 -11.56
N VAL A 116 -2.61 3.73 -11.49
CA VAL A 116 -1.86 4.98 -11.27
C VAL A 116 -1.99 5.35 -9.81
N CYS A 117 -0.85 5.47 -9.12
CA CYS A 117 -0.76 5.85 -7.72
C CYS A 117 -0.16 7.26 -7.60
N GLN A 118 -1.00 8.23 -7.31
CA GLN A 118 -0.62 9.60 -6.98
C GLN A 118 -0.80 9.78 -5.46
N ASN A 119 0.14 9.29 -4.68
CA ASN A 119 0.13 9.29 -3.23
C ASN A 119 1.56 9.45 -2.69
N PRO A 120 1.78 9.74 -1.41
CA PRO A 120 3.12 9.95 -0.85
C PRO A 120 3.87 8.66 -0.48
N TYR A 121 3.30 7.47 -0.71
CA TYR A 121 3.90 6.20 -0.31
C TYR A 121 5.01 5.74 -1.26
N PRO A 122 6.01 4.96 -0.78
CA PRO A 122 7.06 4.39 -1.62
C PRO A 122 6.52 3.45 -2.70
N CYS A 123 7.21 3.40 -3.85
CA CYS A 123 6.79 2.59 -5.00
C CYS A 123 6.65 1.10 -4.65
N GLU A 124 7.58 0.56 -3.87
CA GLU A 124 7.57 -0.84 -3.46
C GLU A 124 6.37 -1.17 -2.57
N PHE A 125 5.98 -0.24 -1.70
CA PHE A 125 4.79 -0.39 -0.86
C PHE A 125 3.52 -0.49 -1.72
N ASP A 126 3.34 0.42 -2.67
CA ASP A 126 2.19 0.38 -3.58
C ASP A 126 2.16 -0.90 -4.41
N ALA A 127 3.31 -1.34 -4.96
CA ALA A 127 3.39 -2.59 -5.71
C ALA A 127 2.94 -3.78 -4.86
N GLY A 128 3.37 -3.85 -3.59
CA GLY A 128 2.98 -4.90 -2.66
C GLY A 128 1.49 -4.88 -2.31
N LEU A 129 0.94 -3.69 -2.10
CA LEU A 129 -0.48 -3.49 -1.83
C LEU A 129 -1.34 -3.97 -3.01
N ILE A 130 -1.03 -3.52 -4.22
CA ILE A 130 -1.74 -3.87 -5.45
C ILE A 130 -1.68 -5.38 -5.68
N GLU A 131 -0.51 -5.98 -5.53
CA GLU A 131 -0.29 -7.42 -5.69
C GLU A 131 -1.14 -8.23 -4.70
N ALA A 132 -1.14 -7.86 -3.42
CA ALA A 132 -1.89 -8.58 -2.40
C ALA A 132 -3.41 -8.47 -2.60
N VAL A 133 -3.90 -7.28 -2.97
CA VAL A 133 -5.32 -7.08 -3.29
C VAL A 133 -5.72 -7.92 -4.50
N ALA A 134 -4.95 -7.88 -5.59
CA ALA A 134 -5.26 -8.69 -6.77
C ALA A 134 -5.22 -10.21 -6.47
N ASN A 135 -4.25 -10.68 -5.68
CA ASN A 135 -4.14 -12.08 -5.27
C ASN A 135 -5.32 -12.58 -4.43
N GLN A 136 -5.96 -11.71 -3.65
CA GLN A 136 -7.10 -12.07 -2.82
C GLN A 136 -8.36 -12.42 -3.65
N PHE A 137 -8.49 -11.82 -4.84
CA PHE A 137 -9.69 -11.93 -5.68
C PHE A 137 -9.43 -12.56 -7.06
N LYS A 138 -8.22 -13.07 -7.31
CA LYS A 138 -7.89 -13.70 -8.60
C LYS A 138 -8.64 -15.01 -8.80
N PRO A 139 -8.95 -15.39 -10.04
CA PRO A 139 -9.46 -16.71 -10.35
C PRO A 139 -8.51 -17.83 -9.89
N ALA A 140 -9.06 -18.98 -9.53
CA ALA A 140 -8.26 -20.16 -9.19
C ALA A 140 -7.32 -20.52 -10.34
N GLY A 141 -6.06 -20.82 -10.03
CA GLY A 141 -5.04 -21.19 -11.02
C GLY A 141 -4.39 -20.01 -11.76
N SER A 142 -4.90 -18.78 -11.63
CA SER A 142 -4.24 -17.63 -12.26
C SER A 142 -3.07 -17.09 -11.41
N MET A 143 -2.13 -16.41 -12.09
CA MET A 143 -0.99 -15.75 -11.45
C MET A 143 -1.17 -14.23 -11.55
N VAL A 144 -0.97 -13.55 -10.42
CA VAL A 144 -0.92 -12.09 -10.41
C VAL A 144 0.51 -11.63 -10.65
N ARG A 145 0.66 -10.65 -11.53
CA ARG A 145 1.91 -9.94 -11.77
C ARG A 145 1.67 -8.44 -11.72
N VAL A 146 2.55 -7.74 -11.01
CA VAL A 146 2.53 -6.28 -10.88
C VAL A 146 3.91 -5.76 -11.24
N ASP A 147 4.00 -5.07 -12.38
CA ASP A 147 5.23 -4.47 -12.87
C ASP A 147 5.10 -2.95 -12.86
N HIS A 148 6.12 -2.25 -12.39
CA HIS A 148 6.20 -0.79 -12.54
C HIS A 148 6.41 -0.44 -14.02
N ASP A 149 5.61 0.46 -14.58
CA ASP A 149 5.75 0.91 -15.97
C ASP A 149 6.97 1.85 -16.09
N PRO A 150 8.08 1.42 -16.74
CA PRO A 150 9.28 2.23 -16.82
C PRO A 150 9.14 3.44 -17.75
N SER A 151 8.13 3.45 -18.62
CA SER A 151 7.84 4.54 -19.58
C SER A 151 7.07 5.69 -18.94
N LYS A 152 6.54 5.52 -17.73
CA LYS A 152 5.73 6.50 -17.01
C LYS A 152 6.53 7.21 -15.90
N PRO A 153 6.06 8.36 -15.41
CA PRO A 153 6.63 9.00 -14.23
C PRO A 153 6.75 8.06 -13.05
N CYS A 154 7.74 8.29 -12.19
CA CYS A 154 7.95 7.52 -10.98
C CYS A 154 8.38 8.43 -9.83
N ARG A 155 7.74 8.31 -8.68
CA ARG A 155 8.01 9.13 -7.50
C ARG A 155 9.44 8.96 -6.97
N SER A 156 10.03 7.78 -7.10
CA SER A 156 11.45 7.58 -6.75
C SER A 156 12.43 8.34 -7.67
N ARG A 157 11.92 8.86 -8.79
CA ARG A 157 12.66 9.68 -9.77
C ARG A 157 12.06 11.08 -9.89
N GLN A 158 11.49 11.61 -8.80
CA GLN A 158 10.89 12.95 -8.71
C GLN A 158 9.63 13.15 -9.59
N GLY A 159 9.00 12.08 -10.05
CA GLY A 159 7.69 12.14 -10.70
C GLY A 159 6.57 12.28 -9.68
N GLU A 160 5.41 12.76 -10.13
CA GLU A 160 4.23 12.99 -9.27
C GLU A 160 3.46 11.70 -8.95
N SER A 161 3.61 10.66 -9.76
CA SER A 161 2.88 9.41 -9.65
C SER A 161 3.74 8.21 -10.03
N CYS A 162 3.24 7.01 -9.70
CA CYS A 162 3.74 5.75 -10.24
C CYS A 162 2.64 5.04 -11.01
N THR A 163 2.97 4.39 -12.11
CA THR A 163 2.05 3.56 -12.88
C THR A 163 2.50 2.10 -12.81
N TYR A 164 1.56 1.20 -12.51
CA TYR A 164 1.78 -0.24 -12.45
C TYR A 164 0.93 -0.94 -13.49
N ILE A 165 1.53 -1.89 -14.20
CA ILE A 165 0.83 -2.83 -15.08
C ILE A 165 0.47 -4.04 -14.24
N VAL A 166 -0.82 -4.37 -14.16
CA VAL A 166 -1.35 -5.48 -13.38
C VAL A 166 -1.94 -6.51 -14.31
N SER A 167 -1.59 -7.79 -14.14
CA SER A 167 -2.20 -8.91 -14.86
C SER A 167 -2.53 -10.06 -13.90
N TRP A 168 -3.61 -10.83 -14.22
CA TRP A 168 -4.11 -11.92 -13.36
C TRP A 168 -4.76 -13.03 -14.12
#